data_6f4ef7472279b39a57dc401b1af90e13
#
_entry.id   6f4ef7472279b39a57dc401b1af90e13
#
_cell.length_a   1.000
_cell.length_b   1.000
_cell.length_c   1.000
_cell.angle_alpha   90.00
_cell.angle_beta   90.00
_cell.angle_gamma   90.00
#
_symmetry.space_group_name_H-M   'P 1'
#
loop_
_entity.id
_entity.type
_entity.pdbx_description
1 polymer ?
#
loop_
_entity_poly.entity_id
_entity_poly.type
_entity_poly.pdbx_seq_one_letter_code
_entity_poly.pdbx_strand_id
1 'polypeptide(L)'
;MIYEEKVSVIIPSLNVFQYIQRCIESVRTQTLKEIEILCIDAGSTDGTLEVIRREAESDSRITLIHSDKKSYGYQVNLGISMANGKYISIVESDDQIESDMLEKLFGESENNKLDFIKSDYLAFSHGKKNKRKILESDKLYNNILNPKQMPLLHTMDMSIWTGIYKRQFIIDNHILLNESAGAAFQDIGFVTQVLCYAERAEYLNEPFYIYTENREGASTLNKKCFIYAYQEWKRIFENQIIPDEIFESHRKCIVTRLVGTVLPESKKVLISEDYNIDSSFYKEPCEWFSRLIRNEWKKGNILFSNLTRESLKDIWLFTYEQRIYCEKIKTENLLMQSIKEELKETLLNLKRPFVIFGSGQRGRRFLEEYVLPLGLKPLCFVDNDKSKYDSYIDEVLIVDPETSVEKYCDVVYFIANKKNSIDIEAQLLGYGVNSDNIFIF
;
A
#
# COMPACT_ATOMS: atom_id res chain seq x y z
N MET A 1 4.36 36.29 -2.20
CA MET A 1 4.37 35.93 -3.65
C MET A 1 2.93 35.62 -4.07
N ILE A 2 2.49 36.15 -5.21
CA ILE A 2 1.23 35.74 -5.83
C ILE A 2 1.61 34.57 -6.72
N TYR A 3 1.10 33.38 -6.44
CA TYR A 3 1.28 32.21 -7.27
C TYR A 3 0.22 32.22 -8.37
N GLU A 4 0.62 32.08 -9.62
CA GLU A 4 -0.28 31.95 -10.75
C GLU A 4 -0.91 30.55 -10.72
N GLU A 5 -0.10 29.51 -10.45
CA GLU A 5 -0.53 28.14 -10.20
C GLU A 5 -0.67 27.87 -8.69
N LYS A 6 -1.78 27.22 -8.30
CA LYS A 6 -2.05 26.81 -6.94
C LYS A 6 -1.37 25.48 -6.58
N VAL A 7 -1.42 24.52 -7.51
CA VAL A 7 -0.84 23.19 -7.32
C VAL A 7 -0.04 22.77 -8.56
N SER A 8 1.19 22.31 -8.34
CA SER A 8 1.99 21.59 -9.33
C SER A 8 1.79 20.08 -9.14
N VAL A 9 1.26 19.41 -10.14
CA VAL A 9 1.09 17.96 -10.13
C VAL A 9 2.26 17.32 -10.86
N ILE A 10 3.03 16.51 -10.15
CA ILE A 10 4.20 15.80 -10.66
C ILE A 10 3.79 14.37 -10.99
N ILE A 11 3.98 13.95 -12.24
CA ILE A 11 3.66 12.60 -12.74
C ILE A 11 4.96 11.94 -13.23
N PRO A 12 5.66 11.16 -12.38
CA PRO A 12 6.83 10.39 -12.80
C PRO A 12 6.40 9.21 -13.66
N SER A 13 7.05 8.99 -14.81
CA SER A 13 6.67 7.94 -15.76
C SER A 13 7.87 7.16 -16.31
N LEU A 14 7.66 5.85 -16.49
CA LEU A 14 8.57 4.96 -17.23
C LEU A 14 7.81 3.71 -17.67
N ASN A 15 7.55 3.55 -18.98
CA ASN A 15 6.91 2.39 -19.59
C ASN A 15 5.53 2.06 -18.94
N VAL A 16 4.61 3.00 -19.04
CA VAL A 16 3.26 2.94 -18.44
C VAL A 16 2.16 3.24 -19.47
N PHE A 17 2.38 2.88 -20.72
CA PHE A 17 1.50 3.17 -21.86
C PHE A 17 0.03 2.84 -21.59
N GLN A 18 -0.25 1.70 -20.95
CA GLN A 18 -1.62 1.26 -20.67
C GLN A 18 -2.36 2.14 -19.66
N TYR A 19 -1.64 2.96 -18.89
CA TYR A 19 -2.18 3.68 -17.75
C TYR A 19 -2.10 5.21 -17.89
N ILE A 20 -1.04 5.72 -18.51
CA ILE A 20 -0.68 7.15 -18.50
C ILE A 20 -1.79 8.07 -19.00
N GLN A 21 -2.56 7.66 -20.01
CA GLN A 21 -3.63 8.49 -20.57
C GLN A 21 -4.73 8.75 -19.55
N ARG A 22 -5.20 7.71 -18.85
CA ARG A 22 -6.24 7.84 -17.82
C ARG A 22 -5.73 8.60 -16.58
N CYS A 23 -4.44 8.45 -16.25
CA CYS A 23 -3.79 9.22 -15.19
C CYS A 23 -3.85 10.72 -15.53
N ILE A 24 -3.29 11.13 -16.67
CA ILE A 24 -3.29 12.53 -17.12
C ILE A 24 -4.72 13.08 -17.20
N GLU A 25 -5.67 12.31 -17.73
CA GLU A 25 -7.07 12.75 -17.84
C GLU A 25 -7.69 13.04 -16.48
N SER A 26 -7.41 12.21 -15.46
CA SER A 26 -7.92 12.41 -14.10
C SER A 26 -7.38 13.71 -13.46
N VAL A 27 -6.15 14.10 -13.80
CA VAL A 27 -5.54 15.35 -13.34
C VAL A 27 -6.03 16.54 -14.17
N ARG A 28 -6.11 16.42 -15.49
CA ARG A 28 -6.56 17.47 -16.40
C ARG A 28 -7.99 17.91 -16.12
N THR A 29 -8.85 16.97 -15.69
CA THR A 29 -10.28 17.20 -15.41
C THR A 29 -10.58 17.68 -14.00
N GLN A 30 -9.57 17.95 -13.17
CA GLN A 30 -9.77 18.48 -11.83
C GLN A 30 -10.62 19.74 -11.81
N THR A 31 -11.44 19.91 -10.76
CA THR A 31 -12.27 21.11 -10.56
C THR A 31 -11.40 22.35 -10.33
N LEU A 32 -10.29 22.23 -9.62
CA LEU A 32 -9.26 23.28 -9.52
C LEU A 32 -8.57 23.45 -10.88
N LYS A 33 -8.67 24.65 -11.48
CA LYS A 33 -8.14 24.92 -12.83
C LYS A 33 -6.72 25.50 -12.81
N GLU A 34 -6.34 26.19 -11.75
CA GLU A 34 -5.03 26.82 -11.57
C GLU A 34 -4.00 25.78 -11.13
N ILE A 35 -3.72 24.84 -12.03
CA ILE A 35 -2.74 23.76 -11.85
C ILE A 35 -1.76 23.71 -13.02
N GLU A 36 -0.53 23.34 -12.77
CA GLU A 36 0.41 22.85 -13.79
C GLU A 36 0.60 21.34 -13.64
N ILE A 37 0.87 20.66 -14.74
CA ILE A 37 1.02 19.19 -14.79
C ILE A 37 2.39 18.89 -15.38
N LEU A 38 3.30 18.40 -14.55
CA LEU A 38 4.68 18.10 -14.90
C LEU A 38 4.83 16.59 -15.11
N CYS A 39 4.81 16.15 -16.36
CA CYS A 39 5.05 14.74 -16.71
C CYS A 39 6.54 14.50 -16.89
N ILE A 40 7.16 13.76 -15.96
CA ILE A 40 8.59 13.50 -15.94
C ILE A 40 8.85 12.10 -16.50
N ASP A 41 9.34 11.99 -17.74
CA ASP A 41 9.58 10.70 -18.39
C ASP A 41 11.05 10.28 -18.34
N ALA A 42 11.33 9.06 -17.87
CA ALA A 42 12.67 8.50 -17.72
C ALA A 42 13.14 7.67 -18.94
N GLY A 43 12.69 8.02 -20.14
CA GLY A 43 13.06 7.37 -21.39
C GLY A 43 12.21 6.14 -21.67
N SER A 44 10.90 6.32 -21.68
CA SER A 44 9.93 5.28 -22.08
C SER A 44 10.08 4.90 -23.55
N THR A 45 9.82 3.61 -23.84
CA THR A 45 9.97 3.01 -25.19
C THR A 45 8.73 2.22 -25.62
N ASP A 46 7.66 2.26 -24.85
CA ASP A 46 6.43 1.48 -25.05
C ASP A 46 5.25 2.27 -25.64
N GLY A 47 5.47 3.55 -26.00
CA GLY A 47 4.43 4.48 -26.45
C GLY A 47 3.95 5.47 -25.40
N THR A 48 4.42 5.39 -24.15
CA THR A 48 4.12 6.35 -23.07
C THR A 48 4.44 7.79 -23.48
N LEU A 49 5.63 7.99 -24.05
CA LEU A 49 6.15 9.31 -24.42
C LEU A 49 5.28 10.00 -25.49
N GLU A 50 4.80 9.24 -26.46
CA GLU A 50 3.92 9.71 -27.52
C GLU A 50 2.57 10.16 -26.97
N VAL A 51 2.03 9.43 -25.98
CA VAL A 51 0.78 9.82 -25.29
C VAL A 51 0.98 11.15 -24.56
N ILE A 52 2.05 11.29 -23.77
CA ILE A 52 2.32 12.53 -23.01
C ILE A 52 2.49 13.73 -23.96
N ARG A 53 3.20 13.57 -25.09
CA ARG A 53 3.35 14.65 -26.09
C ARG A 53 2.02 15.10 -26.66
N ARG A 54 1.18 14.16 -27.05
CA ARG A 54 -0.15 14.45 -27.58
C ARG A 54 -1.02 15.20 -26.56
N GLU A 55 -1.00 14.78 -25.30
CA GLU A 55 -1.75 15.46 -24.24
C GLU A 55 -1.20 16.87 -23.97
N ALA A 56 0.13 17.06 -24.01
CA ALA A 56 0.78 18.38 -23.87
C ALA A 56 0.48 19.33 -25.05
N GLU A 57 0.31 18.82 -26.26
CA GLU A 57 -0.14 19.61 -27.42
C GLU A 57 -1.60 20.07 -27.27
N SER A 58 -2.43 19.33 -26.55
CA SER A 58 -3.85 19.61 -26.36
C SER A 58 -4.17 20.48 -25.15
N ASP A 59 -3.29 20.56 -24.14
CA ASP A 59 -3.50 21.31 -22.90
C ASP A 59 -2.19 21.99 -22.47
N SER A 60 -2.16 23.32 -22.52
CA SER A 60 -0.98 24.14 -22.21
C SER A 60 -0.49 24.04 -20.75
N ARG A 61 -1.28 23.46 -19.85
CA ARG A 61 -0.90 23.20 -18.46
C ARG A 61 0.04 21.99 -18.33
N ILE A 62 0.11 21.14 -19.37
CA ILE A 62 0.91 19.91 -19.36
C ILE A 62 2.29 20.22 -19.95
N THR A 63 3.33 19.90 -19.20
CA THR A 63 4.73 20.00 -19.64
C THR A 63 5.38 18.63 -19.57
N LEU A 64 5.93 18.16 -20.71
CA LEU A 64 6.77 16.98 -20.77
C LEU A 64 8.21 17.35 -20.44
N ILE A 65 8.77 16.67 -19.44
CA ILE A 65 10.16 16.85 -18.99
C ILE A 65 10.88 15.51 -19.12
N HIS A 66 12.06 15.53 -19.74
CA HIS A 66 12.91 14.35 -19.84
C HIS A 66 13.79 14.20 -18.62
N SER A 67 13.78 13.01 -18.03
CA SER A 67 14.66 12.63 -16.93
C SER A 67 15.91 11.94 -17.45
N ASP A 68 17.08 12.39 -17.00
CA ASP A 68 18.36 11.79 -17.36
C ASP A 68 18.64 10.47 -16.61
N LYS A 69 17.83 10.17 -15.58
CA LYS A 69 18.00 8.98 -14.74
C LYS A 69 16.72 8.15 -14.67
N LYS A 70 16.88 6.83 -14.72
CA LYS A 70 15.80 5.87 -14.42
C LYS A 70 15.69 5.67 -12.91
N SER A 71 15.25 6.71 -12.23
CA SER A 71 15.07 6.79 -10.79
C SER A 71 13.79 7.55 -10.47
N TYR A 72 12.89 6.93 -9.76
CA TYR A 72 11.66 7.57 -9.30
C TYR A 72 11.94 8.81 -8.45
N GLY A 73 12.85 8.68 -7.47
CA GLY A 73 13.21 9.80 -6.62
C GLY A 73 13.82 10.97 -7.40
N TYR A 74 14.66 10.70 -8.41
CA TYR A 74 15.21 11.75 -9.26
C TYR A 74 14.12 12.45 -10.08
N GLN A 75 13.16 11.70 -10.65
CA GLN A 75 12.05 12.27 -11.39
C GLN A 75 11.20 13.19 -10.51
N VAL A 76 10.86 12.76 -9.30
CA VAL A 76 10.08 13.58 -8.36
C VAL A 76 10.87 14.81 -7.93
N ASN A 77 12.16 14.67 -7.57
CA ASN A 77 13.02 15.81 -7.20
C ASN A 77 13.16 16.83 -8.35
N LEU A 78 13.29 16.35 -9.59
CA LEU A 78 13.32 17.21 -10.78
C LEU A 78 12.00 17.96 -10.93
N GLY A 79 10.87 17.29 -10.78
CA GLY A 79 9.54 17.92 -10.77
C GLY A 79 9.40 18.97 -9.67
N ILE A 80 9.83 18.67 -8.44
CA ILE A 80 9.82 19.64 -7.31
C ILE A 80 10.65 20.89 -7.66
N SER A 81 11.81 20.72 -8.27
CA SER A 81 12.69 21.82 -8.64
C SER A 81 12.13 22.73 -9.73
N MET A 82 11.30 22.18 -10.61
CA MET A 82 10.67 22.88 -11.73
C MET A 82 9.26 23.43 -11.40
N ALA A 83 8.67 22.95 -10.31
CA ALA A 83 7.34 23.34 -9.88
C ALA A 83 7.23 24.86 -9.58
N ASN A 84 6.15 25.48 -10.00
CA ASN A 84 5.81 26.89 -9.74
C ASN A 84 4.65 27.04 -8.75
N GLY A 85 3.85 25.98 -8.58
CA GLY A 85 2.69 25.97 -7.69
C GLY A 85 3.04 26.21 -6.23
N LYS A 86 2.08 26.74 -5.49
CA LYS A 86 2.20 26.94 -4.04
C LYS A 86 2.29 25.62 -3.28
N TYR A 87 1.60 24.59 -3.79
CA TYR A 87 1.63 23.22 -3.28
C TYR A 87 2.08 22.26 -4.38
N ILE A 88 2.57 21.11 -3.96
CA ILE A 88 3.00 19.99 -4.82
C ILE A 88 2.08 18.79 -4.53
N SER A 89 1.58 18.17 -5.58
CA SER A 89 0.95 16.85 -5.56
C SER A 89 1.79 15.88 -6.39
N ILE A 90 1.93 14.65 -5.93
CA ILE A 90 2.59 13.58 -6.69
C ILE A 90 1.50 12.58 -7.05
N VAL A 91 1.39 12.25 -8.34
CA VAL A 91 0.43 11.27 -8.85
C VAL A 91 1.19 10.22 -9.63
N GLU A 92 1.10 8.97 -9.17
CA GLU A 92 1.72 7.84 -9.86
C GLU A 92 1.08 7.64 -11.24
N SER A 93 1.91 7.42 -12.26
CA SER A 93 1.47 7.38 -13.65
C SER A 93 0.55 6.20 -14.02
N ASP A 94 0.37 5.26 -13.13
CA ASP A 94 -0.55 4.12 -13.24
C ASP A 94 -1.85 4.27 -12.45
N ASP A 95 -1.98 5.38 -11.71
CA ASP A 95 -3.09 5.67 -10.81
C ASP A 95 -4.01 6.79 -11.35
N GLN A 96 -5.00 7.16 -10.58
CA GLN A 96 -5.95 8.21 -10.87
C GLN A 96 -6.31 8.99 -9.60
N ILE A 97 -6.89 10.17 -9.76
CA ILE A 97 -7.43 10.97 -8.65
C ILE A 97 -8.90 11.33 -8.90
N GLU A 98 -9.69 11.44 -7.83
CA GLU A 98 -11.08 11.91 -7.93
C GLU A 98 -11.10 13.39 -8.33
N SER A 99 -12.15 13.80 -9.04
CA SER A 99 -12.21 15.08 -9.75
C SER A 99 -12.09 16.34 -8.87
N ASP A 100 -12.36 16.25 -7.58
CA ASP A 100 -12.37 17.35 -6.62
C ASP A 100 -11.21 17.30 -5.61
N MET A 101 -10.29 16.34 -5.75
CA MET A 101 -9.16 16.14 -4.83
C MET A 101 -8.34 17.41 -4.63
N LEU A 102 -7.85 18.00 -5.72
CA LEU A 102 -6.95 19.16 -5.61
C LEU A 102 -7.64 20.40 -5.05
N GLU A 103 -8.91 20.64 -5.41
CA GLU A 103 -9.68 21.77 -4.90
C GLU A 103 -9.90 21.67 -3.39
N LYS A 104 -10.32 20.50 -2.91
CA LYS A 104 -10.55 20.25 -1.49
C LYS A 104 -9.27 20.33 -0.68
N LEU A 105 -8.24 19.61 -1.10
CA LEU A 105 -6.95 19.61 -0.36
C LEU A 105 -6.31 21.00 -0.36
N PHE A 106 -6.37 21.74 -1.47
CA PHE A 106 -5.87 23.12 -1.54
C PHE A 106 -6.66 24.04 -0.61
N GLY A 107 -7.99 23.99 -0.66
CA GLY A 107 -8.87 24.82 0.17
C GLY A 107 -8.60 24.64 1.66
N GLU A 108 -8.55 23.40 2.14
CA GLU A 108 -8.23 23.09 3.54
C GLU A 108 -6.79 23.53 3.92
N SER A 109 -5.83 23.32 3.02
CA SER A 109 -4.44 23.73 3.26
C SER A 109 -4.29 25.23 3.41
N GLU A 110 -4.99 26.02 2.62
CA GLU A 110 -4.97 27.49 2.72
C GLU A 110 -5.68 27.99 3.97
N ASN A 111 -6.87 27.46 4.26
CA ASN A 111 -7.67 27.83 5.42
C ASN A 111 -6.89 27.57 6.72
N ASN A 112 -6.23 26.42 6.80
CA ASN A 112 -5.56 25.95 8.00
C ASN A 112 -4.04 26.23 8.01
N LYS A 113 -3.48 26.82 6.95
CA LYS A 113 -2.03 27.11 6.77
C LYS A 113 -1.17 25.88 7.00
N LEU A 114 -1.50 24.80 6.32
CA LEU A 114 -0.86 23.51 6.51
C LEU A 114 0.49 23.43 5.78
N ASP A 115 1.41 22.64 6.34
CA ASP A 115 2.64 22.22 5.69
C ASP A 115 2.36 21.08 4.71
N PHE A 116 1.43 20.19 5.08
CA PHE A 116 0.87 19.18 4.19
C PHE A 116 -0.53 18.74 4.64
N ILE A 117 -1.26 18.17 3.69
CA ILE A 117 -2.53 17.48 3.94
C ILE A 117 -2.56 16.16 3.18
N LYS A 118 -3.10 15.12 3.78
CA LYS A 118 -3.29 13.80 3.17
C LYS A 118 -4.72 13.33 3.33
N SER A 119 -5.14 12.39 2.51
CA SER A 119 -6.47 11.80 2.56
C SER A 119 -6.41 10.28 2.53
N ASP A 120 -7.49 9.62 2.94
CA ASP A 120 -7.72 8.21 2.64
C ASP A 120 -7.69 7.98 1.12
N TYR A 121 -7.61 6.73 0.69
CA TYR A 121 -7.60 6.38 -0.72
C TYR A 121 -8.49 5.18 -1.05
N LEU A 122 -8.72 4.97 -2.33
CA LEU A 122 -9.44 3.83 -2.88
C LEU A 122 -8.44 2.89 -3.54
N ALA A 123 -8.32 1.68 -3.04
CA ALA A 123 -7.59 0.62 -3.71
C ALA A 123 -8.48 0.02 -4.81
N PHE A 124 -8.05 0.12 -6.07
CA PHE A 124 -8.76 -0.40 -7.23
C PHE A 124 -8.17 -1.73 -7.67
N SER A 125 -8.95 -2.78 -7.56
CA SER A 125 -8.62 -4.11 -8.07
C SER A 125 -9.86 -4.86 -8.51
N HIS A 126 -9.75 -5.68 -9.56
CA HIS A 126 -10.85 -6.50 -10.11
C HIS A 126 -12.14 -5.68 -10.34
N GLY A 127 -12.02 -4.47 -10.87
CA GLY A 127 -13.17 -3.60 -11.17
C GLY A 127 -13.82 -2.93 -9.95
N LYS A 128 -13.25 -3.06 -8.75
CA LYS A 128 -13.81 -2.50 -7.52
C LYS A 128 -12.87 -1.50 -6.84
N LYS A 129 -13.47 -0.49 -6.22
CA LYS A 129 -12.80 0.48 -5.38
C LYS A 129 -13.07 0.13 -3.90
N ASN A 130 -12.02 -0.13 -3.13
CA ASN A 130 -12.10 -0.42 -1.70
C ASN A 130 -11.40 0.69 -0.91
N LYS A 131 -12.11 1.33 0.01
CA LYS A 131 -11.54 2.39 0.85
C LYS A 131 -10.44 1.84 1.73
N ARG A 132 -9.31 2.55 1.79
CA ARG A 132 -8.17 2.31 2.68
C ARG A 132 -7.96 3.53 3.56
N LYS A 133 -7.89 3.31 4.86
CA LYS A 133 -7.57 4.35 5.85
C LYS A 133 -6.06 4.50 5.97
N ILE A 134 -5.59 5.75 6.02
CA ILE A 134 -4.17 6.07 6.23
C ILE A 134 -3.82 6.29 7.71
N LEU A 135 -4.82 6.48 8.57
CA LEU A 135 -4.66 6.52 10.03
C LEU A 135 -5.49 5.42 10.71
N GLU A 136 -4.93 4.82 11.77
CA GLU A 136 -5.63 3.80 12.55
C GLU A 136 -6.75 4.38 13.44
N SER A 137 -6.58 5.62 13.92
CA SER A 137 -7.51 6.26 14.84
C SER A 137 -8.36 7.31 14.15
N ASP A 138 -9.68 7.12 14.17
CA ASP A 138 -10.64 8.07 13.61
C ASP A 138 -10.60 9.45 14.31
N LYS A 139 -10.07 9.52 15.54
CA LYS A 139 -9.94 10.75 16.31
C LYS A 139 -8.87 11.71 15.77
N LEU A 140 -7.98 11.25 14.91
CA LEU A 140 -6.92 12.07 14.33
C LEU A 140 -7.35 12.73 13.02
N TYR A 141 -8.40 12.23 12.37
CA TYR A 141 -8.90 12.82 11.12
C TYR A 141 -9.59 14.15 11.36
N ASN A 142 -9.51 15.03 10.36
CA ASN A 142 -10.13 16.35 10.31
C ASN A 142 -9.74 17.23 11.49
N ASN A 143 -8.52 17.05 11.97
CA ASN A 143 -7.91 17.87 13.03
C ASN A 143 -6.53 18.34 12.60
N ILE A 144 -6.17 19.55 13.02
CA ILE A 144 -4.83 20.07 12.79
C ILE A 144 -3.88 19.39 13.78
N LEU A 145 -2.94 18.64 13.25
CA LEU A 145 -1.92 17.90 14.00
C LEU A 145 -0.56 18.61 13.91
N ASN A 146 0.29 18.37 14.89
CA ASN A 146 1.70 18.73 14.84
C ASN A 146 2.54 17.45 14.69
N PRO A 147 2.91 17.02 13.46
CA PRO A 147 3.65 15.78 13.22
C PRO A 147 4.99 15.73 13.95
N LYS A 148 5.72 16.85 14.02
CA LYS A 148 7.00 16.97 14.73
C LYS A 148 6.88 16.61 16.23
N GLN A 149 5.70 16.74 16.82
CA GLN A 149 5.41 16.35 18.19
C GLN A 149 4.66 15.02 18.29
N MET A 150 4.39 14.38 17.16
CA MET A 150 3.64 13.12 17.07
C MET A 150 4.42 12.01 16.34
N PRO A 151 5.55 11.54 16.89
CA PRO A 151 6.39 10.53 16.24
C PRO A 151 5.65 9.26 15.83
N LEU A 152 4.54 8.94 16.50
CA LEU A 152 3.73 7.76 16.20
C LEU A 152 3.19 7.75 14.75
N LEU A 153 3.08 8.90 14.10
CA LEU A 153 2.69 8.99 12.68
C LEU A 153 3.64 8.23 11.74
N HIS A 154 4.91 8.02 12.12
CA HIS A 154 5.83 7.17 11.34
C HIS A 154 5.40 5.71 11.27
N THR A 155 4.53 5.23 12.13
CA THR A 155 4.02 3.86 12.11
C THR A 155 2.75 3.71 11.24
N MET A 156 2.21 4.83 10.74
CA MET A 156 1.02 4.89 9.89
C MET A 156 1.38 4.73 8.40
N ASP A 157 0.44 5.05 7.51
CA ASP A 157 0.66 5.00 6.06
C ASP A 157 1.74 6.00 5.61
N MET A 158 2.68 5.54 4.78
CA MET A 158 3.81 6.33 4.27
C MET A 158 3.68 6.69 2.78
N SER A 159 2.50 6.52 2.17
CA SER A 159 2.26 6.92 0.79
C SER A 159 2.52 8.41 0.58
N ILE A 160 3.26 8.77 -0.47
CA ILE A 160 3.57 10.16 -0.81
C ILE A 160 2.45 10.81 -1.64
N TRP A 161 1.68 10.00 -2.34
CA TRP A 161 0.71 10.40 -3.37
C TRP A 161 -0.71 10.69 -2.83
N THR A 162 -1.02 10.41 -1.57
CA THR A 162 -2.36 10.65 -1.01
C THR A 162 -2.68 12.10 -0.66
N GLY A 163 -1.84 13.07 -1.01
CA GLY A 163 -2.03 14.43 -0.55
C GLY A 163 -1.27 15.50 -1.33
N ILE A 164 -1.23 16.70 -0.75
CA ILE A 164 -0.44 17.82 -1.23
C ILE A 164 0.48 18.36 -0.14
N TYR A 165 1.61 18.90 -0.56
CA TYR A 165 2.67 19.40 0.29
C TYR A 165 2.96 20.87 -0.06
N LYS A 166 3.05 21.76 0.91
CA LYS A 166 3.42 23.14 0.69
C LYS A 166 4.84 23.21 0.11
N ARG A 167 4.97 23.74 -1.11
CA ARG A 167 6.26 23.74 -1.85
C ARG A 167 7.37 24.44 -1.06
N GLN A 168 7.08 25.59 -0.47
CA GLN A 168 8.08 26.35 0.30
C GLN A 168 8.57 25.56 1.54
N PHE A 169 7.69 24.80 2.19
CA PHE A 169 8.06 23.92 3.32
C PHE A 169 9.05 22.83 2.86
N ILE A 170 8.83 22.20 1.68
CA ILE A 170 9.73 21.20 1.12
C ILE A 170 11.11 21.81 0.82
N ILE A 171 11.13 23.02 0.22
CA ILE A 171 12.38 23.72 -0.15
C ILE A 171 13.16 24.16 1.09
N ASP A 172 12.51 24.82 2.05
CA ASP A 172 13.16 25.38 3.24
C ASP A 172 13.80 24.30 4.11
N ASN A 173 13.22 23.10 4.13
CA ASN A 173 13.74 21.97 4.91
C ASN A 173 14.58 21.00 4.08
N HIS A 174 14.90 21.32 2.82
CA HIS A 174 15.70 20.50 1.90
C HIS A 174 15.20 19.05 1.79
N ILE A 175 13.86 18.86 1.82
CA ILE A 175 13.24 17.54 1.76
C ILE A 175 13.35 17.00 0.33
N LEU A 176 14.07 15.88 0.17
CA LEU A 176 14.33 15.23 -1.11
C LEU A 176 14.12 13.71 -1.01
N LEU A 177 13.70 13.12 -2.11
CA LEU A 177 13.70 11.67 -2.26
C LEU A 177 15.11 11.15 -2.51
N ASN A 178 15.34 9.88 -2.19
CA ASN A 178 16.53 9.16 -2.60
C ASN A 178 16.54 8.95 -4.12
N GLU A 179 17.64 9.32 -4.79
CA GLU A 179 17.79 9.14 -6.22
C GLU A 179 18.38 7.76 -6.61
N SER A 180 18.17 6.76 -5.76
CA SER A 180 18.52 5.38 -6.07
C SER A 180 17.77 4.90 -7.32
N ALA A 181 18.38 3.95 -8.05
CA ALA A 181 17.74 3.37 -9.23
C ALA A 181 16.45 2.60 -8.85
N GLY A 182 15.44 2.68 -9.73
CA GLY A 182 14.16 2.00 -9.53
C GLY A 182 13.10 2.88 -8.86
N ALA A 183 12.02 2.26 -8.43
CA ALA A 183 10.83 2.91 -7.89
C ALA A 183 10.26 2.12 -6.71
N ALA A 184 11.00 2.01 -5.59
CA ALA A 184 10.49 1.39 -4.37
C ALA A 184 11.16 1.97 -3.13
N PHE A 185 10.35 2.24 -2.09
CA PHE A 185 10.74 2.69 -0.75
C PHE A 185 11.27 4.13 -0.63
N GLN A 186 11.44 4.88 -1.72
CA GLN A 186 11.88 6.29 -1.67
C GLN A 186 10.85 7.19 -0.98
N ASP A 187 9.58 6.81 -1.00
CA ASP A 187 8.48 7.43 -0.26
C ASP A 187 8.71 7.42 1.26
N ILE A 188 9.26 6.33 1.81
CA ILE A 188 9.57 6.22 3.24
C ILE A 188 10.50 7.34 3.70
N GLY A 189 11.60 7.57 2.98
CA GLY A 189 12.55 8.62 3.32
C GLY A 189 11.99 10.02 3.17
N PHE A 190 11.18 10.25 2.14
CA PHE A 190 10.51 11.54 1.95
C PHE A 190 9.52 11.82 3.09
N VAL A 191 8.58 10.90 3.35
CA VAL A 191 7.56 11.08 4.39
C VAL A 191 8.20 11.13 5.79
N THR A 192 9.28 10.38 6.03
CA THR A 192 10.05 10.48 7.28
C THR A 192 10.57 11.90 7.51
N GLN A 193 11.16 12.55 6.48
CA GLN A 193 11.59 13.94 6.57
C GLN A 193 10.40 14.88 6.79
N VAL A 194 9.32 14.73 6.01
CA VAL A 194 8.10 15.54 6.16
C VAL A 194 7.57 15.49 7.60
N LEU A 195 7.41 14.30 8.18
CA LEU A 195 6.91 14.14 9.55
C LEU A 195 7.84 14.71 10.63
N CYS A 196 9.15 14.70 10.38
CA CYS A 196 10.13 15.28 11.31
C CYS A 196 10.11 16.81 11.34
N TYR A 197 9.74 17.45 10.23
CA TYR A 197 9.80 18.91 10.13
C TYR A 197 8.43 19.60 10.23
N ALA A 198 7.36 18.95 9.82
CA ALA A 198 6.05 19.58 9.73
C ALA A 198 5.47 19.90 11.13
N GLU A 199 4.94 21.10 11.24
CA GLU A 199 4.29 21.61 12.46
C GLU A 199 2.77 21.67 12.34
N ARG A 200 2.25 21.70 11.10
CA ARG A 200 0.80 21.78 10.83
C ARG A 200 0.42 20.85 9.70
N ALA A 201 -0.30 19.81 10.03
CA ALA A 201 -0.81 18.85 9.07
C ALA A 201 -2.25 18.47 9.35
N GLU A 202 -2.95 18.00 8.35
CA GLU A 202 -4.30 17.46 8.47
C GLU A 202 -4.43 16.17 7.66
N TYR A 203 -5.31 15.30 8.11
CA TYR A 203 -5.66 14.05 7.44
C TYR A 203 -7.17 13.97 7.28
N LEU A 204 -7.65 13.83 6.03
CA LEU A 204 -9.06 13.72 5.73
C LEU A 204 -9.49 12.25 5.65
N ASN A 205 -10.65 11.93 6.20
CA ASN A 205 -11.22 10.59 6.11
C ASN A 205 -12.00 10.34 4.81
N GLU A 206 -11.91 11.27 3.86
CA GLU A 206 -12.46 11.13 2.50
C GLU A 206 -11.41 10.53 1.56
N PRO A 207 -11.76 9.57 0.70
CA PRO A 207 -10.80 8.97 -0.23
C PRO A 207 -10.81 9.71 -1.57
N PHE A 208 -9.70 10.34 -1.93
CA PHE A 208 -9.57 11.08 -3.18
C PHE A 208 -8.62 10.45 -4.19
N TYR A 209 -7.71 9.60 -3.77
CA TYR A 209 -6.75 8.93 -4.63
C TYR A 209 -7.23 7.52 -4.98
N ILE A 210 -7.03 7.08 -6.22
CA ILE A 210 -7.42 5.76 -6.72
C ILE A 210 -6.14 4.99 -7.07
N TYR A 211 -5.69 4.15 -6.13
CA TYR A 211 -4.51 3.32 -6.25
C TYR A 211 -4.81 2.03 -7.02
N THR A 212 -4.11 1.75 -8.12
CA THR A 212 -4.27 0.55 -8.94
C THR A 212 -3.47 -0.61 -8.36
N GLU A 213 -4.14 -1.56 -7.67
CA GLU A 213 -3.50 -2.76 -7.13
C GLU A 213 -3.25 -3.82 -8.21
N ASN A 214 -2.28 -4.72 -7.95
CA ASN A 214 -2.04 -5.97 -8.70
C ASN A 214 -1.75 -5.79 -10.20
N ARG A 215 -1.21 -4.64 -10.62
CA ARG A 215 -0.79 -4.46 -12.01
C ARG A 215 0.47 -5.26 -12.34
N GLU A 216 0.57 -5.72 -13.57
CA GLU A 216 1.79 -6.32 -14.10
C GLU A 216 2.94 -5.30 -14.06
N GLY A 217 4.12 -5.72 -13.58
CA GLY A 217 5.28 -4.84 -13.44
C GLY A 217 5.25 -3.90 -12.22
N ALA A 218 4.31 -4.09 -11.27
CA ALA A 218 4.31 -3.33 -10.02
C ALA A 218 5.68 -3.43 -9.30
N SER A 219 6.18 -2.29 -8.82
CA SER A 219 7.47 -2.21 -8.13
C SER A 219 7.57 -3.13 -6.93
N THR A 220 6.46 -3.38 -6.24
CA THR A 220 6.36 -4.27 -5.07
C THR A 220 6.60 -5.75 -5.37
N LEU A 221 6.54 -6.15 -6.65
CA LEU A 221 6.82 -7.52 -7.11
C LEU A 221 8.28 -7.72 -7.51
N ASN A 222 9.10 -6.68 -7.46
CA ASN A 222 10.50 -6.74 -7.88
C ASN A 222 11.34 -7.47 -6.81
N LYS A 223 12.10 -8.51 -7.23
CA LYS A 223 13.01 -9.24 -6.34
C LYS A 223 14.10 -8.36 -5.68
N LYS A 224 14.35 -7.16 -6.21
CA LYS A 224 15.29 -6.18 -5.65
C LYS A 224 14.69 -5.34 -4.51
N CYS A 225 13.41 -5.52 -4.15
CA CYS A 225 12.75 -4.72 -3.12
C CYS A 225 13.53 -4.68 -1.79
N PHE A 226 14.12 -5.79 -1.37
CA PHE A 226 14.92 -5.83 -0.14
C PHE A 226 16.19 -4.97 -0.23
N ILE A 227 16.84 -4.92 -1.41
CA ILE A 227 17.97 -4.02 -1.66
C ILE A 227 17.52 -2.57 -1.66
N TYR A 228 16.39 -2.25 -2.29
CA TYR A 228 15.87 -0.88 -2.32
C TYR A 228 15.48 -0.40 -0.91
N ALA A 229 14.83 -1.26 -0.12
CA ALA A 229 14.57 -0.99 1.29
C ALA A 229 15.88 -0.75 2.08
N TYR A 230 16.91 -1.59 1.87
CA TYR A 230 18.22 -1.42 2.47
C TYR A 230 18.85 -0.06 2.12
N GLN A 231 18.85 0.32 0.85
CA GLN A 231 19.43 1.59 0.39
C GLN A 231 18.71 2.79 1.03
N GLU A 232 17.38 2.74 1.10
CA GLU A 232 16.60 3.82 1.70
C GLU A 232 16.82 3.93 3.21
N TRP A 233 16.73 2.82 3.94
CA TRP A 233 16.96 2.83 5.37
C TRP A 233 18.40 3.19 5.74
N LYS A 234 19.39 2.77 4.94
CA LYS A 234 20.79 3.19 5.10
C LYS A 234 20.96 4.69 4.95
N ARG A 235 20.29 5.29 3.94
CA ARG A 235 20.27 6.75 3.77
C ARG A 235 19.68 7.46 4.99
N ILE A 236 18.55 6.97 5.53
CA ILE A 236 17.90 7.57 6.70
C ILE A 236 18.80 7.53 7.94
N PHE A 237 19.52 6.44 8.15
CA PHE A 237 20.32 6.22 9.37
C PHE A 237 21.78 6.70 9.29
N GLU A 238 22.36 6.78 8.10
CA GLU A 238 23.78 7.06 7.93
C GLU A 238 24.10 8.43 7.25
N ASN A 239 23.17 8.98 6.44
CA ASN A 239 23.47 10.19 5.66
C ASN A 239 23.01 11.50 6.32
N GLN A 240 22.57 11.47 7.57
CA GLN A 240 22.14 12.66 8.32
C GLN A 240 21.17 13.58 7.57
N ILE A 241 20.20 12.97 6.85
CA ILE A 241 19.16 13.70 6.11
C ILE A 241 18.19 14.44 7.02
N ILE A 242 18.24 14.16 8.31
CA ILE A 242 17.48 14.79 9.39
C ILE A 242 18.47 15.10 10.49
N PRO A 243 18.48 16.31 11.10
CA PRO A 243 19.36 16.63 12.22
C PRO A 243 19.19 15.65 13.37
N ASP A 244 20.29 15.27 14.00
CA ASP A 244 20.33 14.25 15.05
C ASP A 244 19.33 14.50 16.18
N GLU A 245 19.20 15.76 16.63
CA GLU A 245 18.27 16.14 17.70
C GLU A 245 16.81 15.82 17.34
N ILE A 246 16.39 16.14 16.11
CA ILE A 246 15.04 15.85 15.61
C ILE A 246 14.89 14.33 15.42
N PHE A 247 15.88 13.70 14.80
CA PHE A 247 15.87 12.26 14.54
C PHE A 247 15.73 11.44 15.83
N GLU A 248 16.48 11.80 16.88
CA GLU A 248 16.43 11.10 18.17
C GLU A 248 15.05 11.18 18.83
N SER A 249 14.33 12.29 18.68
CA SER A 249 12.97 12.43 19.21
C SER A 249 11.95 11.53 18.48
N HIS A 250 12.20 11.17 17.22
CA HIS A 250 11.36 10.30 16.39
C HIS A 250 11.87 8.86 16.28
N ARG A 251 13.13 8.61 16.69
CA ARG A 251 13.89 7.39 16.44
C ARG A 251 13.12 6.11 16.73
N LYS A 252 12.46 6.05 17.88
CA LYS A 252 11.73 4.84 18.30
C LYS A 252 10.64 4.42 17.32
N CYS A 253 9.89 5.37 16.80
CA CYS A 253 8.83 5.12 15.83
C CYS A 253 9.40 4.81 14.43
N ILE A 254 10.49 5.51 14.04
CA ILE A 254 11.21 5.24 12.79
C ILE A 254 11.78 3.82 12.80
N VAL A 255 12.42 3.40 13.90
CA VAL A 255 12.93 2.02 14.06
C VAL A 255 11.80 0.99 14.03
N THR A 256 10.66 1.29 14.64
CA THR A 256 9.49 0.40 14.60
C THR A 256 8.97 0.24 13.17
N ARG A 257 8.91 1.33 12.39
CA ARG A 257 8.57 1.29 10.97
C ARG A 257 9.57 0.48 10.15
N LEU A 258 10.88 0.68 10.40
CA LEU A 258 11.95 -0.11 9.75
C LEU A 258 11.71 -1.62 9.93
N VAL A 259 11.44 -2.06 11.15
CA VAL A 259 11.16 -3.48 11.43
C VAL A 259 9.94 -3.97 10.64
N GLY A 260 8.88 -3.17 10.58
CA GLY A 260 7.68 -3.47 9.79
C GLY A 260 7.94 -3.57 8.28
N THR A 261 8.98 -2.94 7.76
CA THR A 261 9.41 -3.04 6.36
C THR A 261 10.32 -4.24 6.13
N VAL A 262 11.30 -4.45 7.01
CA VAL A 262 12.38 -5.44 6.83
C VAL A 262 11.86 -6.87 6.83
N LEU A 263 10.99 -7.24 7.74
CA LEU A 263 10.54 -8.63 7.87
C LEU A 263 9.77 -9.12 6.63
N PRO A 264 8.74 -8.42 6.12
CA PRO A 264 8.05 -8.83 4.91
C PRO A 264 8.97 -8.94 3.69
N GLU A 265 9.86 -7.95 3.50
CA GLU A 265 10.75 -7.92 2.34
C GLU A 265 11.84 -9.01 2.42
N SER A 266 12.35 -9.31 3.63
CA SER A 266 13.29 -10.41 3.82
C SER A 266 12.65 -11.78 3.51
N LYS A 267 11.38 -11.98 3.85
CA LYS A 267 10.61 -13.19 3.51
C LYS A 267 10.46 -13.33 1.99
N LYS A 268 10.05 -12.26 1.31
CA LYS A 268 9.86 -12.26 -0.16
C LYS A 268 11.16 -12.63 -0.89
N VAL A 269 12.28 -12.01 -0.52
CA VAL A 269 13.55 -12.29 -1.18
C VAL A 269 14.06 -13.70 -0.89
N LEU A 270 13.91 -14.22 0.34
CA LEU A 270 14.27 -15.60 0.66
C LEU A 270 13.49 -16.61 -0.20
N ILE A 271 12.19 -16.40 -0.37
CA ILE A 271 11.35 -17.24 -1.22
C ILE A 271 11.80 -17.14 -2.69
N SER A 272 12.05 -15.93 -3.19
CA SER A 272 12.44 -15.70 -4.61
C SER A 272 13.85 -16.21 -4.95
N GLU A 273 14.72 -16.34 -3.96
CA GLU A 273 16.12 -16.83 -4.09
C GLU A 273 16.27 -18.28 -3.58
N ASP A 274 15.18 -19.05 -3.57
CA ASP A 274 15.15 -20.46 -3.10
C ASP A 274 15.82 -20.67 -1.75
N TYR A 275 15.55 -19.74 -0.82
CA TYR A 275 16.06 -19.75 0.57
C TYR A 275 17.58 -19.66 0.69
N ASN A 276 18.25 -19.13 -0.33
CA ASN A 276 19.69 -18.92 -0.33
C ASN A 276 20.07 -17.69 0.48
N ILE A 277 20.49 -17.87 1.72
CA ILE A 277 20.93 -16.77 2.62
C ILE A 277 22.27 -16.11 2.18
N ASP A 278 23.01 -16.73 1.27
CA ASP A 278 24.24 -16.18 0.67
C ASP A 278 24.00 -15.45 -0.63
N SER A 279 22.73 -15.34 -1.08
CA SER A 279 22.35 -14.55 -2.25
C SER A 279 22.77 -13.08 -2.09
N SER A 280 23.27 -12.47 -3.17
CA SER A 280 23.61 -11.03 -3.22
C SER A 280 22.40 -10.12 -2.97
N PHE A 281 21.17 -10.61 -3.17
CA PHE A 281 19.94 -9.88 -2.87
C PHE A 281 19.55 -9.91 -1.39
N TYR A 282 20.11 -10.85 -0.62
CA TYR A 282 19.75 -11.05 0.78
C TYR A 282 20.88 -10.74 1.76
N LYS A 283 22.11 -11.23 1.51
CA LYS A 283 23.19 -11.27 2.50
C LYS A 283 23.60 -9.91 3.05
N GLU A 284 24.03 -8.99 2.20
CA GLU A 284 24.49 -7.66 2.63
C GLU A 284 23.36 -6.86 3.31
N PRO A 285 22.14 -6.74 2.72
CA PRO A 285 21.02 -6.11 3.41
C PRO A 285 20.72 -6.74 4.77
N CYS A 286 20.67 -8.07 4.85
CA CYS A 286 20.36 -8.78 6.07
C CYS A 286 21.40 -8.54 7.18
N GLU A 287 22.69 -8.56 6.87
CA GLU A 287 23.77 -8.28 7.82
C GLU A 287 23.67 -6.85 8.37
N TRP A 288 23.40 -5.87 7.53
CA TRP A 288 23.25 -4.47 7.94
C TRP A 288 22.01 -4.28 8.82
N PHE A 289 20.84 -4.76 8.39
CA PHE A 289 19.61 -4.67 9.16
C PHE A 289 19.71 -5.39 10.52
N SER A 290 20.27 -6.60 10.53
CA SER A 290 20.44 -7.35 11.78
C SER A 290 21.33 -6.62 12.79
N ARG A 291 22.42 -6.00 12.32
CA ARG A 291 23.30 -5.19 13.18
C ARG A 291 22.56 -3.95 13.70
N LEU A 292 21.84 -3.24 12.84
CA LEU A 292 21.08 -2.06 13.22
C LEU A 292 19.98 -2.42 14.23
N ILE A 293 19.12 -3.39 13.91
CA ILE A 293 18.01 -3.82 14.78
C ILE A 293 18.54 -4.29 16.13
N ARG A 294 19.66 -5.03 16.17
CA ARG A 294 20.29 -5.48 17.42
C ARG A 294 20.71 -4.30 18.30
N ASN A 295 21.30 -3.28 17.70
CA ASN A 295 21.73 -2.09 18.43
C ASN A 295 20.53 -1.30 18.97
N GLU A 296 19.51 -1.12 18.14
CA GLU A 296 18.29 -0.37 18.51
C GLU A 296 17.45 -1.14 19.54
N TRP A 297 17.42 -2.47 19.47
CA TRP A 297 16.80 -3.33 20.49
C TRP A 297 17.44 -3.13 21.85
N LYS A 298 18.78 -3.18 21.92
CA LYS A 298 19.53 -2.95 23.16
C LYS A 298 19.31 -1.57 23.77
N LYS A 299 19.05 -0.57 22.94
CA LYS A 299 18.72 0.82 23.37
C LYS A 299 17.26 1.00 23.76
N GLY A 300 16.40 0.00 23.57
CA GLY A 300 14.96 0.10 23.83
C GLY A 300 14.19 0.93 22.80
N ASN A 301 14.71 1.04 21.58
CA ASN A 301 14.11 1.84 20.49
C ASN A 301 13.10 1.08 19.62
N ILE A 302 12.51 0.00 20.11
CA ILE A 302 11.44 -0.74 19.43
C ILE A 302 10.17 -0.65 20.27
N LEU A 303 9.05 -0.27 19.65
CA LEU A 303 7.73 -0.22 20.29
C LEU A 303 7.12 -1.62 20.32
N PHE A 304 7.34 -2.36 21.38
CA PHE A 304 6.82 -3.73 21.52
C PHE A 304 5.29 -3.79 21.57
N SER A 305 4.62 -2.72 22.02
CA SER A 305 3.15 -2.65 22.06
C SER A 305 2.49 -2.77 20.68
N ASN A 306 3.22 -2.43 19.63
CA ASN A 306 2.73 -2.46 18.25
C ASN A 306 3.05 -3.78 17.53
N LEU A 307 3.64 -4.76 18.25
CA LEU A 307 4.10 -6.01 17.66
C LEU A 307 3.37 -7.21 18.27
N THR A 308 3.01 -8.16 17.43
CA THR A 308 2.47 -9.44 17.87
C THR A 308 3.59 -10.31 18.46
N ARG A 309 3.23 -11.33 19.24
CA ARG A 309 4.18 -12.31 19.75
C ARG A 309 4.97 -12.98 18.62
N GLU A 310 4.31 -13.27 17.51
CA GLU A 310 4.95 -13.88 16.34
C GLU A 310 5.92 -12.91 15.66
N SER A 311 5.55 -11.65 15.51
CA SER A 311 6.46 -10.62 14.97
C SER A 311 7.71 -10.45 15.85
N LEU A 312 7.57 -10.49 17.18
CA LEU A 312 8.71 -10.42 18.09
C LEU A 312 9.66 -11.61 17.91
N LYS A 313 9.11 -12.83 17.75
CA LYS A 313 9.89 -14.04 17.47
C LYS A 313 10.61 -13.90 16.13
N ASP A 314 9.93 -13.42 15.08
CA ASP A 314 10.53 -13.23 13.76
C ASP A 314 11.66 -12.20 13.79
N ILE A 315 11.48 -11.08 14.49
CA ILE A 315 12.52 -10.06 14.68
C ILE A 315 13.75 -10.68 15.37
N TRP A 316 13.53 -11.46 16.42
CA TRP A 316 14.60 -12.10 17.16
C TRP A 316 15.37 -13.09 16.29
N LEU A 317 14.66 -13.98 15.60
CA LEU A 317 15.26 -14.97 14.69
C LEU A 317 16.03 -14.30 13.55
N PHE A 318 15.42 -13.32 12.87
CA PHE A 318 16.06 -12.54 11.81
C PHE A 318 17.35 -11.87 12.30
N THR A 319 17.34 -11.35 13.53
CA THR A 319 18.46 -10.57 14.10
C THR A 319 19.59 -11.43 14.60
N TYR A 320 19.32 -12.60 15.20
CA TYR A 320 20.29 -13.41 15.92
C TYR A 320 20.52 -14.78 15.31
N GLU A 321 19.52 -15.37 14.63
CA GLU A 321 19.50 -16.76 14.18
C GLU A 321 19.01 -16.89 12.74
N GLN A 322 19.71 -16.23 11.79
CA GLN A 322 19.27 -16.10 10.40
C GLN A 322 18.99 -17.43 9.70
N ARG A 323 19.78 -18.49 10.03
CA ARG A 323 19.55 -19.83 9.47
C ARG A 323 18.22 -20.40 9.96
N ILE A 324 17.92 -20.27 11.25
CA ILE A 324 16.66 -20.75 11.84
C ILE A 324 15.50 -19.91 11.31
N TYR A 325 15.69 -18.60 11.12
CA TYR A 325 14.71 -17.74 10.46
C TYR A 325 14.39 -18.23 9.04
N CYS A 326 15.42 -18.49 8.24
CA CYS A 326 15.28 -19.00 6.89
C CYS A 326 14.54 -20.35 6.84
N GLU A 327 14.90 -21.33 7.67
CA GLU A 327 14.25 -22.63 7.77
C GLU A 327 12.78 -22.50 8.20
N LYS A 328 12.47 -21.59 9.12
CA LYS A 328 11.09 -21.27 9.51
C LYS A 328 10.29 -20.79 8.28
N ILE A 329 10.81 -19.80 7.54
CA ILE A 329 10.15 -19.23 6.35
C ILE A 329 9.93 -20.32 5.29
N LYS A 330 10.94 -21.16 5.07
CA LYS A 330 10.85 -22.30 4.14
C LYS A 330 9.73 -23.26 4.53
N THR A 331 9.70 -23.66 5.79
CA THR A 331 8.70 -24.61 6.31
C THR A 331 7.28 -24.02 6.20
N GLU A 332 7.10 -22.75 6.61
CA GLU A 332 5.82 -22.05 6.51
C GLU A 332 5.35 -21.95 5.06
N ASN A 333 6.26 -21.60 4.13
CA ASN A 333 5.91 -21.47 2.71
C ASN A 333 5.54 -22.82 2.08
N LEU A 334 6.30 -23.86 2.36
CA LEU A 334 6.01 -25.22 1.87
C LEU A 334 4.67 -25.75 2.42
N LEU A 335 4.41 -25.51 3.71
CA LEU A 335 3.11 -25.87 4.31
C LEU A 335 1.97 -25.10 3.63
N MET A 336 2.13 -23.80 3.39
CA MET A 336 1.11 -23.00 2.71
C MET A 336 0.90 -23.43 1.27
N GLN A 337 1.94 -23.85 0.56
CA GLN A 337 1.83 -24.42 -0.79
C GLN A 337 1.05 -25.75 -0.76
N SER A 338 1.38 -26.64 0.17
CA SER A 338 0.67 -27.93 0.34
C SER A 338 -0.82 -27.70 0.64
N ILE A 339 -1.15 -26.79 1.55
CA ILE A 339 -2.54 -26.42 1.87
C ILE A 339 -3.26 -25.87 0.61
N LYS A 340 -2.59 -25.05 -0.19
CA LYS A 340 -3.16 -24.49 -1.42
C LYS A 340 -3.46 -25.57 -2.46
N GLU A 341 -2.55 -26.51 -2.66
CA GLU A 341 -2.77 -27.61 -3.61
C GLU A 341 -3.88 -28.54 -3.14
N GLU A 342 -3.93 -28.93 -1.86
CA GLU A 342 -5.01 -29.73 -1.29
C GLU A 342 -6.37 -29.05 -1.42
N LEU A 343 -6.44 -27.76 -1.14
CA LEU A 343 -7.67 -26.97 -1.30
C LEU A 343 -8.09 -26.89 -2.76
N LYS A 344 -7.14 -26.67 -3.67
CA LYS A 344 -7.39 -26.67 -5.11
C LYS A 344 -7.95 -28.00 -5.59
N GLU A 345 -7.33 -29.13 -5.19
CA GLU A 345 -7.84 -30.47 -5.49
C GLU A 345 -9.24 -30.68 -4.93
N THR A 346 -9.49 -30.25 -3.69
CA THR A 346 -10.81 -30.31 -3.07
C THR A 346 -11.85 -29.55 -3.90
N LEU A 347 -11.55 -28.32 -4.29
CA LEU A 347 -12.46 -27.49 -5.10
C LEU A 347 -12.72 -28.08 -6.50
N LEU A 348 -11.68 -28.58 -7.18
CA LEU A 348 -11.82 -29.19 -8.52
C LEU A 348 -12.57 -30.52 -8.51
N ASN A 349 -12.44 -31.29 -7.43
CA ASN A 349 -13.14 -32.59 -7.26
C ASN A 349 -14.56 -32.40 -6.70
N LEU A 350 -14.96 -31.20 -6.38
CA LEU A 350 -16.29 -30.91 -5.86
C LEU A 350 -17.34 -31.16 -6.95
N LYS A 351 -18.13 -32.25 -6.82
CA LYS A 351 -19.19 -32.60 -7.76
C LYS A 351 -20.52 -31.90 -7.48
N ARG A 352 -20.55 -31.08 -6.44
CA ARG A 352 -21.74 -30.39 -5.95
C ARG A 352 -21.51 -28.89 -5.94
N PRO A 353 -22.56 -28.08 -6.09
CA PRO A 353 -22.46 -26.64 -5.92
C PRO A 353 -22.03 -26.29 -4.49
N PHE A 354 -21.47 -25.12 -4.32
CA PHE A 354 -20.99 -24.66 -3.03
C PHE A 354 -21.34 -23.19 -2.76
N VAL A 355 -21.31 -22.83 -1.49
CA VAL A 355 -21.51 -21.47 -1.00
C VAL A 355 -20.33 -21.05 -0.09
N ILE A 356 -20.10 -19.77 0.07
CA ILE A 356 -19.06 -19.22 0.95
C ILE A 356 -19.74 -18.54 2.12
N PHE A 357 -19.57 -19.06 3.34
CA PHE A 357 -20.09 -18.45 4.54
C PHE A 357 -19.08 -17.44 5.13
N GLY A 358 -19.44 -16.18 5.12
CA GLY A 358 -18.61 -15.03 5.48
C GLY A 358 -18.28 -14.17 4.26
N SER A 359 -18.95 -13.02 4.12
CA SER A 359 -18.76 -12.05 3.03
C SER A 359 -17.73 -10.97 3.34
N GLY A 360 -17.02 -11.11 4.46
CA GLY A 360 -15.94 -10.22 4.89
C GLY A 360 -14.64 -10.43 4.09
N GLN A 361 -13.56 -9.78 4.53
CA GLN A 361 -12.26 -9.82 3.86
C GLN A 361 -11.76 -11.25 3.57
N ARG A 362 -11.95 -12.19 4.52
CA ARG A 362 -11.49 -13.57 4.37
C ARG A 362 -12.27 -14.33 3.28
N GLY A 363 -13.59 -14.17 3.23
CA GLY A 363 -14.40 -14.80 2.19
C GLY A 363 -14.16 -14.24 0.81
N ARG A 364 -13.93 -12.93 0.70
CA ARG A 364 -13.52 -12.30 -0.56
C ARG A 364 -12.18 -12.82 -1.03
N ARG A 365 -11.21 -12.90 -0.13
CA ARG A 365 -9.89 -13.46 -0.43
C ARG A 365 -9.98 -14.94 -0.85
N PHE A 366 -10.84 -15.73 -0.21
CA PHE A 366 -11.08 -17.12 -0.61
C PHE A 366 -11.64 -17.19 -2.04
N LEU A 367 -12.61 -16.34 -2.36
CA LEU A 367 -13.15 -16.26 -3.73
C LEU A 367 -12.06 -15.88 -4.74
N GLU A 368 -11.33 -14.79 -4.50
CA GLU A 368 -10.37 -14.21 -5.44
C GLU A 368 -9.10 -15.04 -5.63
N GLU A 369 -8.56 -15.62 -4.55
CA GLU A 369 -7.27 -16.34 -4.61
C GLU A 369 -7.41 -17.83 -4.92
N TYR A 370 -8.55 -18.45 -4.60
CA TYR A 370 -8.70 -19.89 -4.67
C TYR A 370 -9.81 -20.36 -5.62
N VAL A 371 -10.92 -19.63 -5.71
CA VAL A 371 -12.11 -20.08 -6.45
C VAL A 371 -12.08 -19.58 -7.90
N LEU A 372 -12.00 -18.26 -8.09
CA LEU A 372 -12.03 -17.64 -9.41
C LEU A 372 -10.88 -18.10 -10.34
N PRO A 373 -9.63 -18.28 -9.85
CA PRO A 373 -8.53 -18.77 -10.71
C PRO A 373 -8.76 -20.19 -11.26
N LEU A 374 -9.65 -20.97 -10.65
CA LEU A 374 -10.04 -22.30 -11.11
C LEU A 374 -11.23 -22.28 -12.09
N GLY A 375 -11.75 -21.10 -12.44
CA GLY A 375 -12.95 -20.95 -13.26
C GLY A 375 -14.24 -21.37 -12.53
N LEU A 376 -14.19 -21.48 -11.20
CA LEU A 376 -15.34 -21.86 -10.38
C LEU A 376 -16.10 -20.61 -9.89
N LYS A 377 -17.39 -20.79 -9.62
CA LYS A 377 -18.25 -19.73 -9.04
C LYS A 377 -19.11 -20.31 -7.92
N PRO A 378 -19.14 -19.72 -6.71
CA PRO A 378 -20.07 -20.12 -5.68
C PRO A 378 -21.50 -19.70 -6.04
N LEU A 379 -22.51 -20.39 -5.50
CA LEU A 379 -23.91 -20.02 -5.70
C LEU A 379 -24.26 -18.68 -5.03
N CYS A 380 -23.73 -18.47 -3.83
CA CYS A 380 -23.91 -17.24 -3.07
C CYS A 380 -22.84 -17.12 -2.00
N PHE A 381 -22.73 -15.90 -1.45
CA PHE A 381 -22.19 -15.70 -0.11
C PHE A 381 -23.30 -15.84 0.92
N VAL A 382 -22.96 -16.34 2.09
CA VAL A 382 -23.83 -16.37 3.27
C VAL A 382 -23.21 -15.51 4.34
N ASP A 383 -24.00 -14.63 5.00
CA ASP A 383 -23.50 -13.80 6.09
C ASP A 383 -24.57 -13.64 7.18
N ASN A 384 -24.14 -13.47 8.44
CA ASN A 384 -25.05 -13.19 9.55
C ASN A 384 -25.37 -11.69 9.69
N ASP A 385 -24.65 -10.83 8.98
CA ASP A 385 -24.85 -9.39 9.00
C ASP A 385 -25.97 -8.98 8.03
N LYS A 386 -27.13 -8.65 8.60
CA LYS A 386 -28.34 -8.26 7.85
C LYS A 386 -28.12 -7.05 6.94
N SER A 387 -27.18 -6.18 7.26
CA SER A 387 -26.88 -4.98 6.46
C SER A 387 -26.27 -5.30 5.09
N LYS A 388 -25.83 -6.54 4.89
CA LYS A 388 -25.17 -6.99 3.66
C LYS A 388 -26.11 -7.78 2.73
N TYR A 389 -27.27 -8.17 3.19
CA TYR A 389 -28.22 -8.97 2.40
C TYR A 389 -28.63 -8.25 1.13
N ASP A 390 -28.91 -9.03 0.09
CA ASP A 390 -29.28 -8.57 -1.25
C ASP A 390 -28.21 -7.70 -1.95
N SER A 391 -27.01 -7.63 -1.40
CA SER A 391 -25.85 -7.04 -2.06
C SER A 391 -24.97 -8.10 -2.74
N TYR A 392 -24.00 -7.67 -3.54
CA TYR A 392 -23.19 -8.58 -4.36
C TYR A 392 -21.69 -8.40 -4.09
N ILE A 393 -20.94 -9.51 -4.19
CA ILE A 393 -19.48 -9.55 -4.26
C ILE A 393 -19.13 -10.30 -5.55
N ASP A 394 -18.46 -9.66 -6.51
CA ASP A 394 -18.08 -10.25 -7.82
C ASP A 394 -19.25 -10.99 -8.50
N GLU A 395 -20.40 -10.31 -8.60
CA GLU A 395 -21.65 -10.85 -9.14
C GLU A 395 -22.21 -12.07 -8.36
N VAL A 396 -21.73 -12.32 -7.16
CA VAL A 396 -22.21 -13.35 -6.26
C VAL A 396 -23.07 -12.71 -5.19
N LEU A 397 -24.35 -13.09 -5.11
CA LEU A 397 -25.33 -12.55 -4.17
C LEU A 397 -24.97 -12.92 -2.73
N ILE A 398 -25.21 -12.01 -1.79
CA ILE A 398 -25.13 -12.27 -0.34
C ILE A 398 -26.55 -12.55 0.18
N VAL A 399 -26.73 -13.71 0.81
CA VAL A 399 -27.99 -14.12 1.41
C VAL A 399 -27.82 -14.41 2.90
N ASP A 400 -28.93 -14.43 3.63
CA ASP A 400 -28.94 -14.91 5.01
C ASP A 400 -28.79 -16.44 5.09
N PRO A 401 -28.39 -16.98 6.27
CA PRO A 401 -28.19 -18.42 6.44
C PRO A 401 -29.43 -19.28 6.21
N GLU A 402 -30.59 -18.84 6.68
CA GLU A 402 -31.86 -19.56 6.57
C GLU A 402 -32.27 -19.69 5.11
N THR A 403 -32.29 -18.58 4.37
CA THR A 403 -32.52 -18.55 2.92
C THR A 403 -31.55 -19.46 2.18
N SER A 404 -30.27 -19.51 2.57
CA SER A 404 -29.28 -20.35 1.88
C SER A 404 -29.59 -21.84 2.02
N VAL A 405 -30.03 -22.27 3.21
CA VAL A 405 -30.37 -23.68 3.48
C VAL A 405 -31.70 -24.07 2.82
N GLU A 406 -32.68 -23.18 2.85
CA GLU A 406 -34.01 -23.44 2.23
C GLU A 406 -33.91 -23.49 0.69
N LYS A 407 -33.16 -22.57 0.11
CA LYS A 407 -33.07 -22.39 -1.35
C LYS A 407 -32.14 -23.38 -2.04
N TYR A 408 -31.06 -23.76 -1.37
CA TYR A 408 -30.01 -24.58 -1.99
C TYR A 408 -29.87 -25.93 -1.27
N CYS A 409 -30.43 -26.97 -1.87
CA CYS A 409 -30.28 -28.34 -1.40
C CYS A 409 -28.94 -28.94 -1.88
N ASP A 410 -28.35 -29.82 -1.09
CA ASP A 410 -27.13 -30.58 -1.41
C ASP A 410 -25.92 -29.72 -1.82
N VAL A 411 -25.69 -28.62 -1.11
CA VAL A 411 -24.55 -27.73 -1.31
C VAL A 411 -23.48 -27.96 -0.26
N VAL A 412 -22.24 -27.56 -0.58
CA VAL A 412 -21.11 -27.53 0.32
C VAL A 412 -20.92 -26.13 0.84
N TYR A 413 -20.68 -25.98 2.15
CA TYR A 413 -20.44 -24.71 2.83
C TYR A 413 -18.96 -24.55 3.14
N PHE A 414 -18.31 -23.53 2.59
CA PHE A 414 -16.97 -23.11 2.99
C PHE A 414 -17.06 -21.96 3.98
N ILE A 415 -16.77 -22.21 5.27
CA ILE A 415 -16.79 -21.19 6.32
C ILE A 415 -15.49 -20.37 6.26
N ALA A 416 -15.57 -19.17 5.74
CA ALA A 416 -14.45 -18.23 5.65
C ALA A 416 -14.49 -17.18 6.78
N ASN A 417 -14.57 -17.64 8.03
CA ASN A 417 -14.63 -16.82 9.24
C ASN A 417 -13.86 -17.46 10.39
N LYS A 418 -12.66 -16.98 10.68
CA LYS A 418 -11.79 -17.57 11.71
C LYS A 418 -12.33 -17.39 13.13
N LYS A 419 -12.95 -16.24 13.45
CA LYS A 419 -13.38 -15.93 14.83
C LYS A 419 -14.62 -16.72 15.27
N ASN A 420 -15.56 -16.91 14.35
CA ASN A 420 -16.88 -17.45 14.63
C ASN A 420 -17.12 -18.77 13.88
N SER A 421 -16.07 -19.47 13.43
CA SER A 421 -16.23 -20.70 12.64
C SER A 421 -17.03 -21.78 13.37
N ILE A 422 -16.77 -21.96 14.66
CA ILE A 422 -17.48 -22.95 15.50
C ILE A 422 -18.98 -22.58 15.64
N ASP A 423 -19.29 -21.31 15.88
CA ASP A 423 -20.66 -20.85 16.02
C ASP A 423 -21.43 -20.98 14.69
N ILE A 424 -20.78 -20.68 13.58
CA ILE A 424 -21.34 -20.82 12.22
C ILE A 424 -21.57 -22.29 11.89
N GLU A 425 -20.63 -23.16 12.20
CA GLU A 425 -20.78 -24.61 12.03
C GLU A 425 -21.98 -25.13 12.84
N ALA A 426 -22.07 -24.77 14.14
CA ALA A 426 -23.20 -25.12 14.99
C ALA A 426 -24.52 -24.59 14.44
N GLN A 427 -24.54 -23.39 13.90
CA GLN A 427 -25.71 -22.78 13.27
C GLN A 427 -26.15 -23.60 12.03
N LEU A 428 -25.23 -23.97 11.14
CA LEU A 428 -25.54 -24.77 9.96
C LEU A 428 -26.04 -26.17 10.32
N LEU A 429 -25.42 -26.81 11.33
CA LEU A 429 -25.90 -28.09 11.87
C LEU A 429 -27.33 -27.96 12.46
N GLY A 430 -27.63 -26.84 13.13
CA GLY A 430 -28.94 -26.53 13.65
C GLY A 430 -30.00 -26.35 12.56
N TYR A 431 -29.62 -25.94 11.37
CA TYR A 431 -30.50 -25.91 10.18
C TYR A 431 -30.57 -27.24 9.44
N GLY A 432 -29.89 -28.29 9.92
CA GLY A 432 -29.91 -29.63 9.33
C GLY A 432 -28.92 -29.89 8.23
N VAL A 433 -27.92 -28.99 8.06
CA VAL A 433 -26.81 -29.24 7.13
C VAL A 433 -25.93 -30.38 7.67
N ASN A 434 -25.59 -31.36 6.81
CA ASN A 434 -24.72 -32.46 7.21
C ASN A 434 -23.29 -31.94 7.45
N SER A 435 -22.63 -32.41 8.51
CA SER A 435 -21.24 -32.07 8.85
C SER A 435 -20.26 -32.33 7.70
N ASP A 436 -20.48 -33.39 6.91
CA ASP A 436 -19.64 -33.72 5.74
C ASP A 436 -19.72 -32.68 4.62
N ASN A 437 -20.69 -31.76 4.71
CA ASN A 437 -20.87 -30.66 3.77
C ASN A 437 -20.33 -29.33 4.29
N ILE A 438 -19.62 -29.32 5.42
CA ILE A 438 -19.10 -28.10 6.06
C ILE A 438 -17.58 -28.16 6.09
N PHE A 439 -16.93 -27.19 5.46
CA PHE A 439 -15.48 -27.01 5.43
C PHE A 439 -15.13 -25.68 6.07
N ILE A 440 -14.18 -25.67 7.01
CA ILE A 440 -13.67 -24.45 7.65
C ILE A 440 -12.38 -24.04 6.94
N PHE A 441 -12.37 -22.79 6.43
CA PHE A 441 -11.23 -22.19 5.73
C PHE A 441 -10.49 -21.15 6.58
#